data_3beabe156495abc7565fc1320d1eaafa
#
_entry.id   3beabe156495abc7565fc1320d1eaafa
#
_cell.length_a   1.000
_cell.length_b   1.000
_cell.length_c   1.000
_cell.angle_alpha   90.00
_cell.angle_beta   90.00
_cell.angle_gamma   90.00
#
_symmetry.space_group_name_H-M   'P 1'
#
loop_
_entity.id
_entity.type
_entity.pdbx_description
1 polymer ?
#
loop_
_entity_poly.entity_id
_entity_poly.type
_entity_poly.pdbx_seq_one_letter_code
_entity_poly.pdbx_strand_id
1 'polypeptide(L)' 'VGAIVNIRRGGQWGTGWTVDPTYGHTGVIYGLNNGRIQTIEQNAEQGQIVAKYDRLYFANSIQSIVIPPK' A
#
# COMPACT_ATOMS: atom_id res chain seq x y z
N VAL A 1 -4.06 -4.16 -11.30
CA VAL A 1 -4.49 -2.77 -11.42
C VAL A 1 -5.93 -2.67 -10.97
N GLY A 2 -6.22 -1.68 -10.14
CA GLY A 2 -7.53 -1.52 -9.54
C GLY A 2 -7.77 -2.38 -8.29
N ALA A 3 -6.84 -3.26 -7.93
CA ALA A 3 -6.97 -4.08 -6.74
C ALA A 3 -6.74 -3.25 -5.48
N ILE A 4 -7.43 -3.62 -4.41
CA ILE A 4 -7.25 -2.99 -3.10
C ILE A 4 -6.26 -3.83 -2.31
N VAL A 5 -5.20 -3.20 -1.82
CA VAL A 5 -4.21 -3.85 -0.98
C VAL A 5 -4.39 -3.42 0.46
N ASN A 6 -4.48 -4.39 1.37
CA ASN A 6 -4.55 -4.15 2.81
C ASN A 6 -3.22 -4.53 3.43
N ILE A 7 -2.63 -3.60 4.17
CA ILE A 7 -1.30 -3.74 4.74
C ILE A 7 -1.42 -3.98 6.23
N ARG A 8 -0.59 -4.90 6.75
CA ARG A 8 -0.59 -5.27 8.17
C ARG A 8 -0.27 -4.07 9.05
N ARG A 9 -0.88 -4.07 10.24
CA ARG A 9 -0.53 -3.11 11.29
C ARG A 9 0.95 -3.26 11.62
N GLY A 10 1.66 -2.12 11.68
CA GLY A 10 3.08 -2.10 11.99
C GLY A 10 3.99 -2.63 10.89
N GLY A 11 3.45 -3.02 9.74
CA GLY A 11 4.26 -3.52 8.62
C GLY A 11 5.02 -2.40 7.92
N GLN A 12 6.17 -2.76 7.34
CA GLN A 12 6.91 -1.82 6.51
C GLN A 12 6.23 -1.69 5.16
N TRP A 13 5.94 -0.46 4.73
CA TRP A 13 5.26 -0.22 3.47
C TRP A 13 5.91 0.83 2.59
N GLY A 14 6.85 1.53 3.07
CA GLY A 14 7.70 2.44 2.30
C GLY A 14 9.09 2.39 2.86
N THR A 15 10.07 2.87 2.10
CA THR A 15 11.44 2.96 2.59
C THR A 15 11.48 3.93 3.76
N GLY A 16 11.73 3.43 4.97
CA GLY A 16 11.75 4.23 6.19
C GLY A 16 10.37 4.57 6.75
N TRP A 17 9.30 3.94 6.24
CA TRP A 17 7.95 4.17 6.75
C TRP A 17 7.29 2.87 7.16
N THR A 18 6.62 2.90 8.31
CA THR A 18 5.85 1.76 8.82
C THR A 18 4.40 2.16 8.99
N VAL A 19 3.52 1.18 8.76
CA VAL A 19 2.07 1.35 8.88
C VAL A 19 1.68 1.48 10.34
N ASP A 20 0.64 2.27 10.61
CA ASP A 20 0.08 2.47 11.94
C ASP A 20 -0.13 1.13 12.65
N PRO A 21 0.43 0.95 13.86
CA PRO A 21 0.34 -0.33 14.58
C PRO A 21 -1.05 -0.63 15.13
N THR A 22 -1.96 0.36 15.11
CA THR A 22 -3.32 0.18 15.62
C THR A 22 -4.31 -0.14 14.50
N TYR A 23 -4.22 0.57 13.37
CA TYR A 23 -5.27 0.51 12.34
C TYR A 23 -4.85 -0.20 11.06
N GLY A 24 -3.55 -0.32 10.79
CA GLY A 24 -3.11 -0.81 9.51
C GLY A 24 -3.26 0.24 8.41
N HIS A 25 -3.30 -0.20 7.16
CA HIS A 25 -3.35 0.73 6.03
C HIS A 25 -3.96 0.05 4.81
N THR A 26 -4.52 0.85 3.92
CA THR A 26 -5.14 0.36 2.68
C THR A 26 -4.76 1.29 1.53
N GLY A 27 -4.50 0.72 0.37
CA GLY A 27 -4.25 1.48 -0.84
C GLY A 27 -4.87 0.81 -2.07
N VAL A 28 -4.90 1.53 -3.17
CA VAL A 28 -5.37 1.02 -4.46
C VAL A 28 -4.18 0.89 -5.40
N ILE A 29 -4.01 -0.27 -6.00
CA ILE A 29 -2.92 -0.54 -6.95
C ILE A 29 -3.30 0.00 -8.32
N TYR A 30 -2.46 0.89 -8.88
CA TYR A 30 -2.68 1.36 -10.25
C TYR A 30 -1.60 0.89 -11.23
N GLY A 31 -0.55 0.25 -10.76
CA GLY A 31 0.48 -0.29 -11.62
C GLY A 31 1.42 -1.24 -10.92
N LEU A 32 2.08 -2.08 -11.69
CA LEU A 32 3.11 -3.00 -11.24
C LEU A 32 4.28 -2.90 -12.22
N ASN A 33 5.50 -2.81 -11.71
CA ASN A 33 6.65 -2.65 -12.59
C ASN A 33 7.93 -3.14 -11.90
N ASN A 34 8.53 -4.20 -12.43
CA ASN A 34 9.85 -4.69 -12.03
C ASN A 34 10.00 -4.88 -10.51
N GLY A 35 9.04 -5.56 -9.89
CA GLY A 35 9.07 -5.80 -8.45
C GLY A 35 8.66 -4.62 -7.60
N ARG A 36 8.19 -3.56 -8.23
CA ARG A 36 7.63 -2.39 -7.53
C ARG A 36 6.12 -2.37 -7.68
N ILE A 37 5.46 -1.81 -6.68
CA ILE A 37 4.01 -1.66 -6.66
C ILE A 37 3.68 -0.17 -6.65
N GLN A 38 2.81 0.24 -7.54
CA GLN A 38 2.40 1.64 -7.65
C GLN A 38 0.99 1.76 -7.10
N THR A 39 0.82 2.63 -6.10
CA THR A 39 -0.43 2.73 -5.34
C THR A 39 -0.91 4.17 -5.24
N ILE A 40 -2.22 4.31 -5.03
CA ILE A 40 -2.83 5.56 -4.61
C ILE A 40 -3.27 5.35 -3.17
N GLU A 41 -2.78 6.20 -2.27
CA GLU A 41 -2.99 6.04 -0.83
C GLU A 41 -3.28 7.38 -0.18
N GLN A 42 -3.97 7.32 0.96
CA GLN A 42 -4.20 8.46 1.83
C GLN A 42 -3.65 8.14 3.22
N ASN A 43 -3.22 9.15 3.97
CA ASN A 43 -2.67 9.01 5.32
C ASN A 43 -1.39 8.16 5.35
N ALA A 44 -0.59 8.29 4.30
CA ALA A 44 0.72 7.65 4.22
C ALA A 44 1.82 8.67 4.52
N GLU A 45 2.99 8.54 3.88
CA GLU A 45 4.16 9.38 4.20
C GLU A 45 3.91 10.88 4.02
N GLN A 46 3.03 11.26 3.09
CA GLN A 46 2.71 12.66 2.84
C GLN A 46 1.59 13.20 3.74
N GLY A 47 1.18 12.42 4.75
CA GLY A 47 0.15 12.83 5.69
C GLY A 47 -1.26 12.54 5.20
N GLN A 48 -2.20 13.44 5.51
CA GLN A 48 -3.63 13.20 5.29
C GLN A 48 -4.09 13.60 3.89
N ILE A 49 -3.23 13.46 2.89
CA ILE A 49 -3.59 13.74 1.50
C ILE A 49 -3.59 12.45 0.69
N VAL A 50 -4.37 12.46 -0.38
CA VAL A 50 -4.33 11.38 -1.37
C VAL A 50 -3.12 11.62 -2.26
N ALA A 51 -2.26 10.62 -2.40
CA ALA A 51 -1.05 10.72 -3.20
C ALA A 51 -0.74 9.40 -3.88
N LYS A 52 0.05 9.48 -4.95
CA LYS A 52 0.55 8.31 -5.65
C LYS A 52 1.93 7.96 -5.13
N TYR A 53 2.18 6.67 -4.96
CA TYR A 53 3.45 6.15 -4.48
C TYR A 53 3.96 5.06 -5.42
N ASP A 54 5.28 4.98 -5.55
CA ASP A 54 5.96 3.90 -6.24
C ASP A 54 6.83 3.20 -5.20
N ARG A 55 6.44 2.00 -4.79
CA ARG A 55 7.01 1.33 -3.64
C ARG A 55 7.73 0.06 -4.03
N LEU A 56 8.79 -0.27 -3.28
CA LEU A 56 9.31 -1.63 -3.28
C LEU A 56 8.24 -2.57 -2.73
N TYR A 57 8.23 -3.80 -3.24
CA TYR A 57 7.23 -4.78 -2.84
C TYR A 57 7.64 -5.43 -1.52
N PHE A 58 6.84 -5.22 -0.49
CA PHE A 58 7.04 -5.82 0.84
C PHE A 58 5.96 -6.86 1.07
N ALA A 59 6.17 -8.07 0.54
CA ALA A 59 5.17 -9.12 0.57
C ALA A 59 4.73 -9.47 2.00
N ASN A 60 5.67 -9.46 2.95
CA ASN A 60 5.36 -9.82 4.34
C ASN A 60 4.46 -8.80 5.04
N SER A 61 4.34 -7.60 4.50
CA SER A 61 3.50 -6.55 5.07
C SER A 61 2.08 -6.59 4.51
N ILE A 62 1.83 -7.33 3.44
CA ILE A 62 0.51 -7.41 2.83
C ILE A 62 -0.34 -8.42 3.60
N GLN A 63 -1.48 -7.97 4.10
CA GLN A 63 -2.44 -8.82 4.78
C GLN A 63 -3.38 -9.50 3.79
N SER A 64 -3.89 -8.73 2.83
CA SER A 64 -4.79 -9.27 1.81
C SER A 64 -4.84 -8.35 0.60
N ILE A 65 -5.23 -8.92 -0.54
CA ILE A 65 -5.48 -8.16 -1.77
C ILE A 65 -6.88 -8.53 -2.23
N VAL A 66 -7.71 -7.51 -2.47
CA VAL A 66 -9.07 -7.69 -2.98
C VAL A 66 -9.09 -7.25 -4.44
N ILE A 67 -9.43 -8.17 -5.32
CA ILE A 67 -9.52 -7.90 -6.75
C ILE A 67 -10.98 -7.60 -7.08
N PRO A 68 -11.30 -6.41 -7.62
CA PRO A 68 -12.69 -6.07 -7.93
C PRO A 68 -13.24 -6.96 -9.02
N PRO A 69 -14.54 -7.21 -9.04
CA PRO A 69 -15.17 -7.96 -10.11
C PRO A 69 -15.07 -7.21 -11.44
N LYS A 70 -15.01 -7.95 -12.51
CA LYS A 70 -14.99 -7.38 -13.85
C LYS A 70 -16.38 -6.88 -14.26
#